data_7a7fc53f5db48af14f33c5e6cf8d0d00
#
_entry.id   7a7fc53f5db48af14f33c5e6cf8d0d00
#
_cell.length_a   1.000
_cell.length_b   1.000
_cell.length_c   1.000
_cell.angle_alpha   90.00
_cell.angle_beta   90.00
_cell.angle_gamma   90.00
#
_symmetry.space_group_name_H-M   'P 1'
#
loop_
_entity.id
_entity.type
_entity.pdbx_description
1 polymer ?
#
loop_
_entity_poly.entity_id
_entity_poly.type
_entity_poly.pdbx_seq_one_letter_code
_entity_poly.pdbx_strand_id
1 'polypeptide(L)'
;MVILTKVDPRLQTPMYFFLRHLALTDLGYSTAVGPKMLVNFVVDQNKISYYLCATQMGFFIMFITNELFLLATMSYDRYVAICNPLLYTVIMSQRVCKVLVAIPYVYSTFVSLLITIKLFNSFFCGYNVISHFYCDNFPLLSLLCSNTHEIELMIMIFSAFNLTFTLAIVLVSYLLILAAILRMKSAEGRQKAFSTCGSHLTVVTVFYGTLTFMYVKPKSSHSFDTDKVASVFYTLVIPMLNPLIYSLRNKDVKYALQKMWRKLCSIFS
;
A
#
# COMPACT_ATOMS: atom_id res chain seq x y z
N MET A 1 8.45 -0.45 -13.29
CA MET A 1 9.15 -1.04 -12.11
C MET A 1 9.25 -2.56 -12.18
N VAL A 2 8.15 -3.33 -12.29
CA VAL A 2 8.16 -4.81 -12.24
C VAL A 2 9.12 -5.44 -13.27
N ILE A 3 9.06 -5.01 -14.53
CA ILE A 3 9.94 -5.52 -15.60
C ILE A 3 11.38 -5.04 -15.36
N LEU A 4 11.57 -3.78 -15.05
CA LEU A 4 12.88 -3.16 -14.87
C LEU A 4 13.72 -3.87 -13.80
N THR A 5 13.13 -4.17 -12.64
CA THR A 5 13.79 -4.86 -11.53
C THR A 5 14.10 -6.33 -11.81
N LYS A 6 13.49 -6.94 -12.84
CA LYS A 6 13.83 -8.30 -13.29
C LYS A 6 14.97 -8.32 -14.29
N VAL A 7 15.06 -7.28 -15.14
CA VAL A 7 15.98 -7.28 -16.31
C VAL A 7 17.34 -6.68 -15.96
N ASP A 8 17.43 -5.67 -15.10
CA ASP A 8 18.69 -5.05 -14.76
C ASP A 8 19.31 -5.67 -13.50
N PRO A 9 20.52 -6.28 -13.59
CA PRO A 9 21.20 -6.90 -12.45
C PRO A 9 21.49 -5.95 -11.27
N ARG A 10 21.61 -4.64 -11.54
CA ARG A 10 21.85 -3.63 -10.49
C ARG A 10 20.65 -3.46 -9.56
N LEU A 11 19.45 -3.84 -10.04
CA LEU A 11 18.20 -3.74 -9.30
C LEU A 11 17.78 -5.05 -8.63
N GLN A 12 18.74 -5.97 -8.39
CA GLN A 12 18.50 -7.26 -7.73
C GLN A 12 18.87 -7.23 -6.24
N THR A 13 18.62 -6.13 -5.55
CA THR A 13 18.79 -6.03 -4.10
C THR A 13 17.47 -6.27 -3.36
N PRO A 14 17.52 -6.62 -2.05
CA PRO A 14 16.31 -6.81 -1.23
C PRO A 14 15.32 -5.66 -1.35
N MET A 15 15.78 -4.41 -1.31
CA MET A 15 14.92 -3.24 -1.46
C MET A 15 14.12 -3.25 -2.77
N TYR A 16 14.78 -3.53 -3.91
CA TYR A 16 14.07 -3.57 -5.19
C TYR A 16 13.17 -4.79 -5.33
N PHE A 17 13.46 -5.86 -4.59
CA PHE A 17 12.56 -6.99 -4.48
C PHE A 17 11.25 -6.59 -3.78
N PHE A 18 11.31 -5.87 -2.65
CA PHE A 18 10.12 -5.35 -1.97
C PHE A 18 9.39 -4.30 -2.81
N LEU A 19 10.13 -3.39 -3.45
CA LEU A 19 9.56 -2.36 -4.31
C LEU A 19 8.83 -2.95 -5.54
N ARG A 20 9.29 -4.09 -6.07
CA ARG A 20 8.57 -4.83 -7.11
C ARG A 20 7.24 -5.36 -6.61
N HIS A 21 7.20 -5.92 -5.40
CA HIS A 21 5.95 -6.40 -4.79
C HIS A 21 5.01 -5.27 -4.44
N LEU A 22 5.52 -4.13 -3.97
CA LEU A 22 4.73 -2.91 -3.77
C LEU A 22 4.09 -2.46 -5.10
N ALA A 23 4.86 -2.39 -6.17
CA ALA A 23 4.33 -2.01 -7.49
C ALA A 23 3.31 -3.01 -8.06
N LEU A 24 3.40 -4.30 -7.71
CA LEU A 24 2.39 -5.30 -8.05
C LEU A 24 1.11 -5.11 -7.23
N THR A 25 1.24 -4.79 -5.96
CA THR A 25 0.12 -4.44 -5.06
C THR A 25 -0.60 -3.20 -5.56
N ASP A 26 0.13 -2.12 -5.90
CA ASP A 26 -0.40 -0.88 -6.47
C ASP A 26 -1.17 -1.15 -7.78
N LEU A 27 -0.62 -1.99 -8.65
CA LEU A 27 -1.27 -2.37 -9.91
C LEU A 27 -2.56 -3.16 -9.65
N GLY A 28 -2.52 -4.15 -8.76
CA GLY A 28 -3.68 -4.95 -8.40
C GLY A 28 -4.81 -4.10 -7.81
N TYR A 29 -4.46 -3.21 -6.90
CA TYR A 29 -5.36 -2.26 -6.27
C TYR A 29 -6.00 -1.31 -7.28
N SER A 30 -5.19 -0.65 -8.12
CA SER A 30 -5.69 0.26 -9.17
C SER A 30 -6.57 -0.46 -10.19
N THR A 31 -6.27 -1.73 -10.50
CA THR A 31 -7.09 -2.55 -11.41
C THR A 31 -8.43 -2.95 -10.80
N ALA A 32 -8.45 -3.22 -9.48
CA ALA A 32 -9.69 -3.60 -8.79
C ALA A 32 -10.68 -2.42 -8.66
N VAL A 33 -10.18 -1.22 -8.40
CA VAL A 33 -11.02 -0.04 -8.10
C VAL A 33 -11.14 0.91 -9.28
N GLY A 34 -10.05 1.18 -10.00
CA GLY A 34 -9.93 2.24 -11.00
C GLY A 34 -10.94 2.17 -12.14
N PRO A 35 -11.11 1.05 -12.85
CA PRO A 35 -12.02 0.98 -13.99
C PRO A 35 -13.47 1.32 -13.62
N LYS A 36 -13.98 0.76 -12.52
CA LYS A 36 -15.34 1.03 -12.05
C LYS A 36 -15.51 2.47 -11.59
N MET A 37 -14.51 3.00 -10.91
CA MET A 37 -14.54 4.38 -10.44
C MET A 37 -14.56 5.37 -11.63
N LEU A 38 -13.75 5.14 -12.67
CA LEU A 38 -13.75 5.97 -13.88
C LEU A 38 -15.12 5.93 -14.60
N VAL A 39 -15.72 4.76 -14.70
CA VAL A 39 -17.06 4.63 -15.29
C VAL A 39 -18.10 5.40 -14.47
N ASN A 40 -18.01 5.35 -13.14
CA ASN A 40 -18.92 6.08 -12.24
C ASN A 40 -18.78 7.61 -12.33
N PHE A 41 -17.65 8.14 -12.82
CA PHE A 41 -17.50 9.58 -13.08
C PHE A 41 -18.16 10.04 -14.39
N VAL A 42 -18.31 9.13 -15.35
CA VAL A 42 -18.78 9.48 -16.71
C VAL A 42 -20.25 9.12 -16.92
N VAL A 43 -20.76 8.10 -16.23
CA VAL A 43 -22.10 7.54 -16.44
C VAL A 43 -22.92 7.72 -15.17
N ASP A 44 -24.04 8.45 -15.29
CA ASP A 44 -25.06 8.51 -14.26
C ASP A 44 -25.78 7.18 -14.09
N GLN A 45 -26.19 6.82 -12.87
CA GLN A 45 -26.90 5.56 -12.53
C GLN A 45 -26.13 4.28 -12.86
N ASN A 46 -24.86 4.23 -12.50
CA ASN A 46 -24.05 3.06 -12.75
C ASN A 46 -24.37 1.92 -11.78
N LYS A 47 -24.51 0.70 -12.31
CA LYS A 47 -24.82 -0.50 -11.54
C LYS A 47 -23.58 -1.40 -11.42
N ILE A 48 -23.45 -2.09 -10.30
CA ILE A 48 -22.47 -3.15 -10.09
C ILE A 48 -23.21 -4.41 -9.63
N SER A 49 -22.81 -5.58 -10.14
CA SER A 49 -23.40 -6.83 -9.65
C SER A 49 -22.91 -7.15 -8.23
N TYR A 50 -23.72 -7.86 -7.47
CA TYR A 50 -23.43 -8.28 -6.12
C TYR A 50 -22.05 -8.97 -5.99
N TYR A 51 -21.79 -9.96 -6.86
CA TYR A 51 -20.52 -10.69 -6.87
C TYR A 51 -19.33 -9.82 -7.27
N LEU A 52 -19.51 -8.91 -8.19
CA LEU A 52 -18.44 -8.00 -8.61
C LEU A 52 -18.10 -7.00 -7.49
N CYS A 53 -19.11 -6.53 -6.74
CA CYS A 53 -18.93 -5.68 -5.57
C CYS A 53 -18.16 -6.43 -4.46
N ALA A 54 -18.53 -7.69 -4.17
CA ALA A 54 -17.81 -8.53 -3.21
C ALA A 54 -16.35 -8.75 -3.62
N THR A 55 -16.12 -9.07 -4.89
CA THR A 55 -14.77 -9.28 -5.44
C THR A 55 -13.93 -7.99 -5.37
N GLN A 56 -14.51 -6.85 -5.75
CA GLN A 56 -13.84 -5.55 -5.67
C GLN A 56 -13.43 -5.22 -4.24
N MET A 57 -14.34 -5.35 -3.28
CA MET A 57 -14.07 -5.10 -1.86
C MET A 57 -13.01 -6.07 -1.32
N GLY A 58 -13.09 -7.35 -1.65
CA GLY A 58 -12.11 -8.34 -1.22
C GLY A 58 -10.70 -8.01 -1.71
N PHE A 59 -10.52 -7.72 -2.98
CA PHE A 59 -9.22 -7.31 -3.51
C PHE A 59 -8.74 -5.99 -2.92
N PHE A 60 -9.65 -5.04 -2.70
CA PHE A 60 -9.32 -3.79 -2.04
C PHE A 60 -8.71 -4.03 -0.65
N ILE A 61 -9.40 -4.78 0.23
CA ILE A 61 -8.92 -5.09 1.59
C ILE A 61 -7.58 -5.84 1.54
N MET A 62 -7.45 -6.81 0.64
CA MET A 62 -6.23 -7.60 0.49
C MET A 62 -5.04 -6.71 0.13
N PHE A 63 -5.17 -5.86 -0.88
CA PHE A 63 -4.05 -5.05 -1.36
C PHE A 63 -3.69 -3.92 -0.41
N ILE A 64 -4.66 -3.22 0.20
CA ILE A 64 -4.35 -2.15 1.15
C ILE A 64 -3.68 -2.68 2.42
N THR A 65 -4.14 -3.84 2.91
CA THR A 65 -3.50 -4.51 4.04
C THR A 65 -2.08 -4.95 3.69
N ASN A 66 -1.88 -5.53 2.51
CA ASN A 66 -0.56 -5.95 2.05
C ASN A 66 0.41 -4.77 1.88
N GLU A 67 -0.07 -3.63 1.39
CA GLU A 67 0.73 -2.40 1.24
C GLU A 67 1.25 -1.89 2.58
N LEU A 68 0.41 -1.88 3.64
CA LEU A 68 0.82 -1.53 5.01
C LEU A 68 2.01 -2.37 5.48
N PHE A 69 1.94 -3.68 5.32
CA PHE A 69 3.01 -4.59 5.74
C PHE A 69 4.26 -4.48 4.87
N LEU A 70 4.12 -4.26 3.56
CA LEU A 70 5.26 -4.06 2.66
C LEU A 70 6.01 -2.78 3.00
N LEU A 71 5.33 -1.67 3.28
CA LEU A 71 5.96 -0.42 3.71
C LEU A 71 6.68 -0.58 5.05
N ALA A 72 6.10 -1.31 6.00
CA ALA A 72 6.76 -1.64 7.27
C ALA A 72 8.01 -2.52 7.05
N THR A 73 7.92 -3.52 6.18
CA THR A 73 9.05 -4.39 5.79
C THR A 73 10.17 -3.59 5.13
N MET A 74 9.83 -2.63 4.27
CA MET A 74 10.81 -1.75 3.63
C MET A 74 11.46 -0.79 4.63
N SER A 75 10.75 -0.37 5.67
CA SER A 75 11.34 0.41 6.78
C SER A 75 12.36 -0.41 7.54
N TYR A 76 12.05 -1.67 7.83
CA TYR A 76 12.98 -2.61 8.45
C TYR A 76 14.21 -2.89 7.58
N ASP A 77 14.03 -3.11 6.27
CA ASP A 77 15.13 -3.24 5.31
C ASP A 77 16.08 -2.04 5.35
N ARG A 78 15.55 -0.82 5.37
CA ARG A 78 16.34 0.41 5.51
C ARG A 78 17.12 0.46 6.83
N TYR A 79 16.46 0.08 7.93
CA TYR A 79 17.12 -0.01 9.22
C TYR A 79 18.32 -0.96 9.17
N VAL A 80 18.15 -2.17 8.67
CA VAL A 80 19.24 -3.15 8.59
C VAL A 80 20.37 -2.65 7.67
N ALA A 81 20.04 -2.05 6.53
CA ALA A 81 21.02 -1.55 5.57
C ALA A 81 21.89 -0.39 6.14
N ILE A 82 21.32 0.46 6.99
CA ILE A 82 22.03 1.63 7.53
C ILE A 82 22.71 1.30 8.85
N CYS A 83 22.06 0.56 9.74
CA CYS A 83 22.57 0.28 11.08
C CYS A 83 23.51 -0.95 11.12
N ASN A 84 23.31 -1.93 10.22
CA ASN A 84 24.08 -3.18 10.18
C ASN A 84 24.60 -3.51 8.76
N PRO A 85 25.37 -2.62 8.10
CA PRO A 85 25.76 -2.77 6.71
C PRO A 85 26.57 -4.04 6.43
N LEU A 86 27.41 -4.48 7.37
CA LEU A 86 28.24 -5.69 7.22
C LEU A 86 27.43 -6.99 7.26
N LEU A 87 26.33 -7.00 8.02
CA LEU A 87 25.47 -8.17 8.16
C LEU A 87 24.23 -8.11 7.23
N TYR A 88 24.08 -7.05 6.44
CA TYR A 88 22.90 -6.80 5.62
C TYR A 88 22.55 -7.97 4.71
N THR A 89 23.53 -8.51 3.98
CA THR A 89 23.33 -9.64 3.03
C THR A 89 22.96 -10.96 3.72
N VAL A 90 23.36 -11.12 4.98
CA VAL A 90 23.04 -12.30 5.80
C VAL A 90 21.64 -12.18 6.37
N ILE A 91 21.32 -11.04 7.00
CA ILE A 91 20.02 -10.77 7.61
C ILE A 91 18.92 -10.72 6.55
N MET A 92 19.17 -10.01 5.44
CA MET A 92 18.25 -9.88 4.30
C MET A 92 18.56 -10.90 3.19
N SER A 93 18.79 -12.17 3.58
CA SER A 93 18.95 -13.24 2.62
C SER A 93 17.72 -13.42 1.74
N GLN A 94 17.88 -13.99 0.55
CA GLN A 94 16.75 -14.21 -0.38
C GLN A 94 15.61 -15.01 0.25
N ARG A 95 15.92 -15.97 1.13
CA ARG A 95 14.90 -16.74 1.87
C ARG A 95 14.10 -15.84 2.80
N VAL A 96 14.78 -15.01 3.58
CA VAL A 96 14.13 -14.05 4.50
C VAL A 96 13.26 -13.06 3.71
N CYS A 97 13.75 -12.49 2.62
CA CYS A 97 12.97 -11.57 1.79
C CYS A 97 11.70 -12.21 1.24
N LYS A 98 11.77 -13.48 0.77
CA LYS A 98 10.60 -14.23 0.30
C LYS A 98 9.58 -14.45 1.42
N VAL A 99 10.02 -14.79 2.63
CA VAL A 99 9.14 -14.98 3.79
C VAL A 99 8.49 -13.67 4.20
N LEU A 100 9.26 -12.58 4.27
CA LEU A 100 8.77 -11.25 4.61
C LEU A 100 7.73 -10.70 3.60
N VAL A 101 7.68 -11.22 2.39
CA VAL A 101 6.64 -10.90 1.41
C VAL A 101 5.49 -11.91 1.48
N ALA A 102 5.78 -13.21 1.62
CA ALA A 102 4.75 -14.24 1.61
C ALA A 102 3.77 -14.12 2.80
N ILE A 103 4.30 -13.85 4.01
CA ILE A 103 3.46 -13.70 5.21
C ILE A 103 2.41 -12.58 5.04
N PRO A 104 2.75 -11.35 4.63
CA PRO A 104 1.77 -10.30 4.34
C PRO A 104 0.69 -10.72 3.33
N TYR A 105 1.08 -11.37 2.22
CA TYR A 105 0.09 -11.83 1.23
C TYR A 105 -0.87 -12.87 1.80
N VAL A 106 -0.38 -13.86 2.54
CA VAL A 106 -1.23 -14.89 3.15
C VAL A 106 -2.15 -14.26 4.20
N TYR A 107 -1.62 -13.41 5.07
CA TYR A 107 -2.38 -12.73 6.10
C TYR A 107 -3.45 -11.80 5.51
N SER A 108 -3.08 -10.95 4.55
CA SER A 108 -4.01 -10.01 3.93
C SER A 108 -5.12 -10.73 3.14
N THR A 109 -4.80 -11.84 2.48
CA THR A 109 -5.81 -12.69 1.83
C THR A 109 -6.77 -13.30 2.84
N PHE A 110 -6.26 -13.83 3.96
CA PHE A 110 -7.08 -14.38 5.02
C PHE A 110 -8.05 -13.33 5.60
N VAL A 111 -7.55 -12.15 5.98
CA VAL A 111 -8.37 -11.06 6.52
C VAL A 111 -9.42 -10.60 5.51
N SER A 112 -9.01 -10.44 4.26
CA SER A 112 -9.92 -10.06 3.16
C SER A 112 -11.05 -11.04 2.98
N LEU A 113 -10.76 -12.33 2.89
CA LEU A 113 -11.77 -13.38 2.75
C LEU A 113 -12.72 -13.43 3.95
N LEU A 114 -12.17 -13.34 5.17
CA LEU A 114 -12.96 -13.36 6.39
C LEU A 114 -13.99 -12.22 6.42
N ILE A 115 -13.56 -10.99 6.19
CA ILE A 115 -14.43 -9.81 6.18
C ILE A 115 -15.43 -9.88 5.04
N THR A 116 -14.98 -10.20 3.83
CA THR A 116 -15.85 -10.24 2.64
C THR A 116 -16.93 -11.30 2.77
N ILE A 117 -16.57 -12.52 3.15
CA ILE A 117 -17.53 -13.62 3.31
C ILE A 117 -18.55 -13.28 4.41
N LYS A 118 -18.09 -12.76 5.56
CA LYS A 118 -19.00 -12.40 6.66
C LYS A 118 -19.98 -11.31 6.26
N LEU A 119 -19.51 -10.25 5.57
CA LEU A 119 -20.35 -9.14 5.16
C LEU A 119 -21.36 -9.55 4.08
N PHE A 120 -20.91 -10.27 3.06
CA PHE A 120 -21.77 -10.66 1.93
C PHE A 120 -22.69 -11.86 2.23
N ASN A 121 -22.49 -12.59 3.32
CA ASN A 121 -23.47 -13.57 3.83
C ASN A 121 -24.55 -12.93 4.71
N SER A 122 -24.48 -11.63 4.97
CA SER A 122 -25.50 -10.90 5.73
C SER A 122 -26.64 -10.42 4.84
N PHE A 123 -27.80 -10.12 5.43
CA PHE A 123 -28.98 -9.68 4.68
C PHE A 123 -28.90 -8.18 4.36
N PHE A 124 -28.95 -7.85 3.07
CA PHE A 124 -29.04 -6.50 2.56
C PHE A 124 -30.50 -6.05 2.42
N CYS A 125 -30.81 -4.81 2.79
CA CYS A 125 -32.15 -4.25 2.74
C CYS A 125 -32.19 -2.92 1.98
N GLY A 126 -33.43 -2.56 1.58
CA GLY A 126 -33.70 -1.26 0.95
C GLY A 126 -33.31 -1.23 -0.52
N TYR A 127 -33.01 -0.02 -0.98
CA TYR A 127 -32.80 0.25 -2.41
C TYR A 127 -31.41 -0.16 -2.92
N ASN A 128 -30.54 -0.72 -2.07
CA ASN A 128 -29.17 -1.14 -2.41
C ASN A 128 -28.35 -0.06 -3.15
N VAL A 129 -28.54 1.19 -2.74
CA VAL A 129 -27.82 2.34 -3.31
C VAL A 129 -26.59 2.64 -2.47
N ILE A 130 -25.41 2.53 -3.11
CA ILE A 130 -24.13 2.85 -2.49
C ILE A 130 -23.74 4.25 -2.96
N SER A 131 -23.71 5.20 -2.03
CA SER A 131 -23.31 6.59 -2.32
C SER A 131 -21.79 6.74 -2.24
N HIS A 132 -21.04 5.88 -2.95
CA HIS A 132 -19.59 5.86 -2.99
C HIS A 132 -19.09 5.48 -4.39
N PHE A 133 -17.80 5.75 -4.70
CA PHE A 133 -17.22 5.48 -6.03
C PHE A 133 -16.92 3.99 -6.28
N TYR A 134 -16.79 3.20 -5.22
CA TYR A 134 -16.52 1.76 -5.26
C TYR A 134 -17.13 1.09 -4.02
N CYS A 135 -17.13 -0.25 -4.01
CA CYS A 135 -17.63 -1.03 -2.88
C CYS A 135 -16.64 -0.99 -1.72
N ASP A 136 -16.99 -0.23 -0.67
CA ASP A 136 -16.22 -0.11 0.57
C ASP A 136 -17.03 -0.61 1.77
N ASN A 137 -16.33 -0.99 2.84
CA ASN A 137 -16.89 -1.60 4.04
C ASN A 137 -17.99 -0.74 4.68
N PHE A 138 -17.72 0.54 4.95
CA PHE A 138 -18.64 1.41 5.67
C PHE A 138 -19.94 1.69 4.91
N PRO A 139 -19.92 2.05 3.61
CA PRO A 139 -21.16 2.19 2.84
C PRO A 139 -21.96 0.89 2.72
N LEU A 140 -21.29 -0.26 2.65
CA LEU A 140 -21.98 -1.56 2.58
C LEU A 140 -22.60 -1.96 3.93
N LEU A 141 -21.93 -1.68 5.05
CA LEU A 141 -22.48 -1.92 6.38
C LEU A 141 -23.79 -1.17 6.62
N SER A 142 -23.93 0.05 6.10
CA SER A 142 -25.16 0.84 6.23
C SER A 142 -26.36 0.28 5.46
N LEU A 143 -26.15 -0.66 4.56
CA LEU A 143 -27.22 -1.34 3.80
C LEU A 143 -27.68 -2.66 4.43
N LEU A 144 -27.05 -3.10 5.52
CA LEU A 144 -27.40 -4.34 6.20
C LEU A 144 -28.58 -4.13 7.16
N CYS A 145 -29.50 -5.09 7.18
CA CYS A 145 -30.63 -5.14 8.12
C CYS A 145 -30.35 -5.94 9.38
N SER A 146 -29.31 -6.78 9.34
CA SER A 146 -28.90 -7.59 10.48
C SER A 146 -28.10 -6.77 11.48
N ASN A 147 -27.88 -7.31 12.66
CA ASN A 147 -26.98 -6.69 13.63
C ASN A 147 -25.56 -6.61 13.06
N THR A 148 -25.09 -5.41 12.75
CA THR A 148 -23.78 -5.16 12.14
C THR A 148 -22.64 -5.13 13.16
N HIS A 149 -22.97 -5.14 14.46
CA HIS A 149 -22.01 -4.92 15.54
C HIS A 149 -20.80 -5.87 15.50
N GLU A 150 -21.03 -7.16 15.23
CA GLU A 150 -19.92 -8.11 15.12
C GLU A 150 -19.00 -7.83 13.95
N ILE A 151 -19.56 -7.44 12.79
CA ILE A 151 -18.79 -7.14 11.58
C ILE A 151 -18.01 -5.83 11.76
N GLU A 152 -18.66 -4.81 12.32
CA GLU A 152 -18.01 -3.53 12.66
C GLU A 152 -16.86 -3.73 13.63
N LEU A 153 -17.07 -4.51 14.69
CA LEU A 153 -16.04 -4.82 15.68
C LEU A 153 -14.87 -5.57 15.04
N MET A 154 -15.14 -6.54 14.19
CA MET A 154 -14.13 -7.31 13.47
C MET A 154 -13.30 -6.40 12.54
N ILE A 155 -13.94 -5.54 11.76
CA ILE A 155 -13.26 -4.57 10.90
C ILE A 155 -12.39 -3.61 11.73
N MET A 156 -12.91 -3.10 12.85
CA MET A 156 -12.16 -2.22 13.75
C MET A 156 -10.93 -2.91 14.33
N ILE A 157 -11.07 -4.14 14.83
CA ILE A 157 -9.96 -4.90 15.44
C ILE A 157 -8.86 -5.13 14.40
N PHE A 158 -9.20 -5.64 13.21
CA PHE A 158 -8.20 -5.89 12.16
C PHE A 158 -7.55 -4.58 11.66
N SER A 159 -8.33 -3.52 11.46
CA SER A 159 -7.80 -2.22 11.01
C SER A 159 -6.88 -1.60 12.07
N ALA A 160 -7.29 -1.61 13.34
CA ALA A 160 -6.48 -1.08 14.44
C ALA A 160 -5.19 -1.89 14.61
N PHE A 161 -5.27 -3.23 14.56
CA PHE A 161 -4.10 -4.10 14.64
C PHE A 161 -3.13 -3.83 13.47
N ASN A 162 -3.62 -3.84 12.24
CA ASN A 162 -2.79 -3.62 11.06
C ASN A 162 -2.08 -2.26 11.11
N LEU A 163 -2.83 -1.20 11.43
CA LEU A 163 -2.29 0.15 11.50
C LEU A 163 -1.27 0.30 12.64
N THR A 164 -1.62 -0.09 13.85
CA THR A 164 -0.75 0.09 15.02
C THR A 164 0.52 -0.76 14.95
N PHE A 165 0.39 -2.03 14.53
CA PHE A 165 1.53 -2.94 14.41
C PHE A 165 2.51 -2.48 13.34
N THR A 166 2.03 -2.14 12.14
CA THR A 166 2.90 -1.70 11.05
C THR A 166 3.50 -0.33 11.31
N LEU A 167 2.73 0.61 11.89
CA LEU A 167 3.23 1.92 12.29
C LEU A 167 4.31 1.82 13.37
N ALA A 168 4.16 0.92 14.34
CA ALA A 168 5.18 0.67 15.35
C ALA A 168 6.52 0.22 14.73
N ILE A 169 6.48 -0.72 13.76
CA ILE A 169 7.67 -1.17 13.03
C ILE A 169 8.32 0.02 12.30
N VAL A 170 7.52 0.83 11.60
CA VAL A 170 8.01 2.01 10.89
C VAL A 170 8.68 2.99 11.85
N LEU A 171 8.00 3.38 12.92
CA LEU A 171 8.50 4.34 13.90
C LEU A 171 9.79 3.86 14.56
N VAL A 172 9.82 2.63 15.07
CA VAL A 172 11.02 2.05 15.69
C VAL A 172 12.17 2.00 14.69
N SER A 173 11.94 1.54 13.45
CA SER A 173 12.98 1.49 12.42
C SER A 173 13.57 2.88 12.14
N TYR A 174 12.73 3.90 11.98
CA TYR A 174 13.21 5.26 11.69
C TYR A 174 13.82 5.98 12.90
N LEU A 175 13.37 5.72 14.11
CA LEU A 175 14.04 6.22 15.32
C LEU A 175 15.47 5.65 15.44
N LEU A 176 15.63 4.35 15.18
CA LEU A 176 16.96 3.71 15.20
C LEU A 176 17.85 4.21 14.05
N ILE A 177 17.30 4.40 12.84
CA ILE A 177 18.01 5.02 11.71
C ILE A 177 18.47 6.44 12.08
N LEU A 178 17.59 7.25 12.64
CA LEU A 178 17.92 8.61 13.05
C LEU A 178 19.05 8.62 14.10
N ALA A 179 18.96 7.77 15.11
CA ALA A 179 20.01 7.62 16.11
C ALA A 179 21.36 7.21 15.49
N ALA A 180 21.34 6.30 14.50
CA ALA A 180 22.55 5.90 13.78
C ALA A 180 23.12 7.04 12.94
N ILE A 181 22.29 7.77 12.20
CA ILE A 181 22.69 8.91 11.36
C ILE A 181 23.33 10.04 12.22
N LEU A 182 22.74 10.34 13.39
CA LEU A 182 23.27 11.37 14.29
C LEU A 182 24.65 10.99 14.85
N ARG A 183 24.96 9.70 14.97
CA ARG A 183 26.29 9.20 15.42
C ARG A 183 27.34 9.17 14.30
N MET A 184 26.95 9.35 13.03
CA MET A 184 27.90 9.37 11.90
C MET A 184 28.76 10.63 11.95
N LYS A 185 30.09 10.44 11.89
CA LYS A 185 31.06 11.55 11.88
C LYS A 185 31.15 12.28 10.54
N SER A 186 30.88 11.59 9.42
CA SER A 186 30.95 12.13 8.06
C SER A 186 29.67 12.88 7.69
N ALA A 187 29.79 14.16 7.33
CA ALA A 187 28.67 14.97 6.83
C ALA A 187 28.10 14.43 5.50
N GLU A 188 28.97 13.95 4.62
CA GLU A 188 28.58 13.34 3.33
C GLU A 188 27.80 12.03 3.55
N GLY A 189 28.27 11.19 4.49
CA GLY A 189 27.56 9.96 4.87
C GLY A 189 26.15 10.25 5.42
N ARG A 190 26.02 11.26 6.28
CA ARG A 190 24.71 11.70 6.80
C ARG A 190 23.78 12.18 5.70
N GLN A 191 24.25 13.03 4.80
CA GLN A 191 23.44 13.54 3.69
C GLN A 191 22.96 12.42 2.77
N LYS A 192 23.84 11.45 2.46
CA LYS A 192 23.49 10.28 1.65
C LYS A 192 22.44 9.40 2.33
N ALA A 193 22.57 9.16 3.64
CA ALA A 193 21.60 8.38 4.41
C ALA A 193 20.23 9.08 4.45
N PHE A 194 20.17 10.39 4.74
CA PHE A 194 18.94 11.17 4.69
C PHE A 194 18.28 11.16 3.32
N SER A 195 19.06 11.34 2.24
CA SER A 195 18.53 11.30 0.88
C SER A 195 17.93 9.94 0.53
N THR A 196 18.53 8.86 1.00
CA THR A 196 18.05 7.49 0.77
C THR A 196 16.75 7.21 1.52
N CYS A 197 16.64 7.67 2.76
CA CYS A 197 15.46 7.52 3.60
C CYS A 197 14.31 8.42 3.18
N GLY A 198 14.60 9.62 2.67
CA GLY A 198 13.61 10.67 2.42
C GLY A 198 12.49 10.25 1.44
N SER A 199 12.82 9.47 0.41
CA SER A 199 11.81 8.96 -0.53
C SER A 199 10.82 8.01 0.13
N HIS A 200 11.33 7.07 0.92
CA HIS A 200 10.48 6.11 1.63
C HIS A 200 9.66 6.80 2.73
N LEU A 201 10.27 7.71 3.51
CA LEU A 201 9.56 8.50 4.51
C LEU A 201 8.41 9.31 3.90
N THR A 202 8.61 9.91 2.72
CA THR A 202 7.54 10.65 2.03
C THR A 202 6.34 9.75 1.75
N VAL A 203 6.58 8.57 1.16
CA VAL A 203 5.50 7.59 0.87
C VAL A 203 4.80 7.15 2.15
N VAL A 204 5.57 6.74 3.15
CA VAL A 204 5.05 6.29 4.45
C VAL A 204 4.21 7.39 5.11
N THR A 205 4.71 8.62 5.15
CA THR A 205 3.99 9.75 5.78
C THR A 205 2.67 10.04 5.07
N VAL A 206 2.67 10.07 3.75
CA VAL A 206 1.46 10.31 2.97
C VAL A 206 0.46 9.17 3.17
N PHE A 207 0.91 7.92 3.08
CA PHE A 207 0.05 6.74 3.20
C PHE A 207 -0.56 6.60 4.60
N TYR A 208 0.30 6.54 5.63
CA TYR A 208 -0.17 6.40 7.02
C TYR A 208 -0.94 7.64 7.50
N GLY A 209 -0.54 8.84 7.09
CA GLY A 209 -1.23 10.08 7.40
C GLY A 209 -2.66 10.08 6.84
N THR A 210 -2.84 9.67 5.60
CA THR A 210 -4.16 9.58 4.96
C THR A 210 -5.04 8.52 5.64
N LEU A 211 -4.51 7.34 5.91
CA LEU A 211 -5.23 6.28 6.61
C LEU A 211 -5.62 6.71 8.04
N THR A 212 -4.68 7.29 8.80
CA THR A 212 -4.96 7.78 10.15
C THR A 212 -6.04 8.84 10.13
N PHE A 213 -5.99 9.78 9.18
CA PHE A 213 -7.04 10.79 9.01
C PHE A 213 -8.42 10.17 8.79
N MET A 214 -8.51 9.10 7.98
CA MET A 214 -9.76 8.40 7.72
C MET A 214 -10.30 7.64 8.94
N TYR A 215 -9.42 6.95 9.68
CA TYR A 215 -9.86 6.06 10.77
C TYR A 215 -9.95 6.74 12.14
N VAL A 216 -9.25 7.85 12.37
CA VAL A 216 -9.28 8.57 13.67
C VAL A 216 -10.39 9.62 13.73
N LYS A 217 -10.99 9.97 12.60
CA LYS A 217 -12.04 10.97 12.54
C LYS A 217 -13.31 10.48 13.27
N PRO A 218 -13.89 11.26 14.21
CA PRO A 218 -15.12 10.87 14.91
C PRO A 218 -16.28 10.68 13.93
N LYS A 219 -17.15 9.69 14.16
CA LYS A 219 -18.34 9.41 13.33
C LYS A 219 -19.22 10.65 13.09
N SER A 220 -19.28 11.59 14.04
CA SER A 220 -20.05 12.84 13.95
C SER A 220 -19.48 13.87 12.97
N SER A 221 -18.23 13.74 12.54
CA SER A 221 -17.58 14.68 11.61
C SER A 221 -17.33 14.06 10.22
N HIS A 222 -17.81 12.85 9.95
CA HIS A 222 -17.82 12.28 8.63
C HIS A 222 -18.84 13.01 7.76
N SER A 223 -18.37 13.97 6.94
CA SER A 223 -19.17 14.44 5.84
C SER A 223 -18.92 13.54 4.65
N PHE A 224 -19.99 13.14 4.00
CA PHE A 224 -19.99 12.21 2.85
C PHE A 224 -18.98 12.61 1.75
N ASP A 225 -18.81 13.92 1.55
CA ASP A 225 -17.93 14.46 0.52
C ASP A 225 -16.44 14.39 0.90
N THR A 226 -16.10 14.61 2.18
CA THR A 226 -14.69 14.48 2.62
C THR A 226 -14.19 13.06 2.58
N ASP A 227 -15.03 12.09 2.88
CA ASP A 227 -14.66 10.66 2.84
C ASP A 227 -14.49 10.17 1.40
N LYS A 228 -15.32 10.66 0.46
CA LYS A 228 -15.14 10.39 -0.97
C LYS A 228 -13.82 10.96 -1.50
N VAL A 229 -13.50 12.22 -1.18
CA VAL A 229 -12.25 12.86 -1.62
C VAL A 229 -11.04 12.11 -1.04
N ALA A 230 -11.05 11.82 0.25
CA ALA A 230 -9.96 11.08 0.89
C ALA A 230 -9.80 9.68 0.24
N SER A 231 -10.90 9.00 -0.10
CA SER A 231 -10.85 7.70 -0.76
C SER A 231 -10.16 7.75 -2.13
N VAL A 232 -10.35 8.80 -2.91
CA VAL A 232 -9.63 9.01 -4.18
C VAL A 232 -8.12 9.14 -3.95
N PHE A 233 -7.71 9.84 -2.89
CA PHE A 233 -6.29 10.01 -2.60
C PHE A 233 -5.60 8.68 -2.33
N TYR A 234 -6.11 7.83 -1.46
CA TYR A 234 -5.44 6.57 -1.16
C TYR A 234 -5.68 5.47 -2.21
N THR A 235 -6.76 5.56 -3.00
CA THR A 235 -7.04 4.55 -4.04
C THR A 235 -6.32 4.81 -5.37
N LEU A 236 -6.11 6.06 -5.74
CA LEU A 236 -5.50 6.41 -7.02
C LEU A 236 -4.20 7.19 -6.87
N VAL A 237 -4.19 8.24 -6.03
CA VAL A 237 -3.06 9.17 -5.98
C VAL A 237 -1.83 8.48 -5.39
N ILE A 238 -1.98 7.75 -4.29
CA ILE A 238 -0.84 7.08 -3.64
C ILE A 238 -0.24 5.99 -4.50
N PRO A 239 -0.99 5.04 -5.08
CA PRO A 239 -0.44 4.02 -5.99
C PRO A 239 0.24 4.61 -7.23
N MET A 240 -0.21 5.76 -7.72
CA MET A 240 0.46 6.48 -8.81
C MET A 240 1.76 7.15 -8.35
N LEU A 241 1.78 7.69 -7.13
CA LEU A 241 2.95 8.37 -6.58
C LEU A 241 4.07 7.41 -6.18
N ASN A 242 3.75 6.21 -5.68
CA ASN A 242 4.73 5.23 -5.24
C ASN A 242 5.80 4.95 -6.31
N PRO A 243 5.47 4.51 -7.54
CA PRO A 243 6.45 4.30 -8.61
C PRO A 243 7.22 5.57 -8.98
N LEU A 244 6.56 6.74 -8.96
CA LEU A 244 7.20 8.02 -9.32
C LEU A 244 8.23 8.44 -8.27
N ILE A 245 7.88 8.41 -7.00
CA ILE A 245 8.77 8.82 -5.90
C ILE A 245 10.02 7.92 -5.88
N TYR A 246 9.83 6.60 -6.01
CA TYR A 246 10.95 5.66 -6.01
C TYR A 246 11.76 5.69 -7.30
N SER A 247 11.16 5.95 -8.47
CA SER A 247 11.90 6.01 -9.73
C SER A 247 12.60 7.35 -9.95
N LEU A 248 11.93 8.46 -9.65
CA LEU A 248 12.49 9.79 -9.94
C LEU A 248 13.65 10.16 -9.00
N ARG A 249 13.70 9.62 -7.80
CA ARG A 249 14.73 9.95 -6.80
C ARG A 249 15.92 8.98 -6.82
N ASN A 250 15.75 7.79 -7.40
CA ASN A 250 16.79 6.76 -7.44
C ASN A 250 17.60 6.81 -8.74
N LYS A 251 18.90 7.06 -8.62
CA LYS A 251 19.82 7.17 -9.75
C LYS A 251 19.92 5.87 -10.56
N ASP A 252 19.90 4.71 -9.89
CA ASP A 252 20.02 3.40 -10.54
C ASP A 252 18.78 3.08 -11.36
N VAL A 253 17.58 3.44 -10.85
CA VAL A 253 16.33 3.29 -11.57
C VAL A 253 16.27 4.21 -12.77
N LYS A 254 16.70 5.48 -12.64
CA LYS A 254 16.78 6.40 -13.77
C LYS A 254 17.71 5.87 -14.87
N TYR A 255 18.88 5.40 -14.49
CA TYR A 255 19.83 4.83 -15.45
C TYR A 255 19.27 3.59 -16.16
N ALA A 256 18.67 2.67 -15.42
CA ALA A 256 18.06 1.48 -15.98
C ALA A 256 16.89 1.81 -16.93
N LEU A 257 16.07 2.81 -16.61
CA LEU A 257 15.01 3.32 -17.48
C LEU A 257 15.56 3.91 -18.77
N GLN A 258 16.59 4.75 -18.68
CA GLN A 258 17.24 5.34 -19.86
C GLN A 258 17.86 4.28 -20.76
N LYS A 259 18.51 3.27 -20.18
CA LYS A 259 19.09 2.14 -20.92
C LYS A 259 18.01 1.34 -21.64
N MET A 260 16.91 1.05 -20.97
CA MET A 260 15.77 0.33 -21.55
C MET A 260 15.13 1.15 -22.69
N TRP A 261 14.95 2.46 -22.50
CA TRP A 261 14.42 3.36 -23.52
C TRP A 261 15.29 3.38 -24.77
N ARG A 262 16.62 3.55 -24.62
CA ARG A 262 17.56 3.50 -25.75
C ARG A 262 17.49 2.19 -26.52
N LYS A 263 17.38 1.06 -25.79
CA LYS A 263 17.26 -0.25 -26.42
C LYS A 263 15.94 -0.42 -27.18
N LEU A 264 14.84 0.12 -26.67
CA LEU A 264 13.55 0.14 -27.38
C LEU A 264 13.62 1.01 -28.63
N CYS A 265 14.15 2.22 -28.53
CA CYS A 265 14.31 3.09 -29.69
C CYS A 265 15.19 2.48 -30.80
N SER A 266 16.25 1.71 -30.42
CA SER A 266 17.10 1.04 -31.41
C SER A 266 16.47 -0.20 -32.08
N ILE A 267 15.31 -0.67 -31.60
CA ILE A 267 14.55 -1.77 -32.24
C ILE A 267 13.57 -1.21 -33.27
N PHE A 268 13.15 0.06 -33.09
CA PHE A 268 12.19 0.72 -33.97
C PHE A 268 12.82 1.69 -34.98
N SER A 269 14.14 1.91 -34.90
CA SER A 269 14.96 2.60 -35.91
C SER A 269 15.69 1.61 -36.82
#